data_4b9a4e0d19b6dd0b6da320d39b3c756b
#
_entry.id   4b9a4e0d19b6dd0b6da320d39b3c756b
#
_cell.length_a   1.000
_cell.length_b   1.000
_cell.length_c   1.000
_cell.angle_alpha   90.00
_cell.angle_beta   90.00
_cell.angle_gamma   90.00
#
_symmetry.space_group_name_H-M   'P 1'
#
loop_
_entity.id
_entity.type
_entity.pdbx_description
1 polymer ?
#
loop_
_entity_poly.entity_id
_entity_poly.type
_entity_poly.pdbx_seq_one_letter_code
_entity_poly.pdbx_strand_id
1 'polypeptide(L)'
;PAEVNVAGQVAINPLTRVATVTVELYYTANSATDVNYLNVFMLQDSIVGSQSGAGSNPDQAIGDGDYLHMHVLRDNVTPFWGDEIKTTTEGSFVTKTYEYEIPEVIGNPNGVDVIMENLSFVAFVTEKYHGAGTRPIINVNKLHTLIATDESVLPYLTEVKPKYAVECSSNRTFEMVVQNSGKEDITSIKFELSVDNRNPFEYLWEGNIPSNQTAIIDKDVRIPLGEHNLTVKVLEANGVKFDVEKTITIIGEDWTDVIIEGEQEEFTIEVAQDKYGNQTTWELVASDYTVLASGGPYGTLLSGTG
;
A
#
# COMPACT_ATOMS: atom_id res chain seq x y z
N PRO A 1 -6.36 22.90 -29.57
CA PRO A 1 -6.00 23.06 -28.17
C PRO A 1 -7.26 23.14 -27.34
N ALA A 2 -7.25 22.61 -26.11
CA ALA A 2 -8.38 22.76 -25.21
C ALA A 2 -8.50 24.23 -24.79
N GLU A 3 -9.71 24.71 -24.55
CA GLU A 3 -9.99 26.11 -24.16
C GLU A 3 -9.47 26.42 -22.74
N VAL A 4 -9.32 25.40 -21.90
CA VAL A 4 -8.82 25.53 -20.55
C VAL A 4 -7.80 24.43 -20.25
N ASN A 5 -6.70 24.78 -19.61
CA ASN A 5 -5.75 23.83 -19.00
C ASN A 5 -6.20 23.55 -17.57
N VAL A 6 -6.10 22.28 -17.17
CA VAL A 6 -6.40 21.82 -15.83
C VAL A 6 -5.11 21.26 -15.21
N ALA A 7 -4.70 21.78 -14.07
CA ALA A 7 -3.59 21.28 -13.28
C ALA A 7 -3.99 21.22 -11.81
N GLY A 8 -3.21 20.54 -10.98
CA GLY A 8 -3.46 20.55 -9.55
C GLY A 8 -2.76 19.41 -8.82
N GLN A 9 -2.92 19.45 -7.52
CA GLN A 9 -2.34 18.48 -6.59
C GLN A 9 -3.30 18.15 -5.45
N VAL A 10 -3.08 17.00 -4.84
CA VAL A 10 -3.80 16.53 -3.66
C VAL A 10 -2.77 16.15 -2.60
N ALA A 11 -2.93 16.71 -1.41
CA ALA A 11 -2.19 16.30 -0.22
C ALA A 11 -3.16 15.59 0.72
N ILE A 12 -2.92 14.31 1.01
CA ILE A 12 -3.69 13.52 1.96
C ILE A 12 -2.93 13.49 3.28
N ASN A 13 -3.55 14.00 4.33
CA ASN A 13 -3.02 13.84 5.68
C ASN A 13 -3.43 12.45 6.22
N PRO A 14 -2.50 11.52 6.43
CA PRO A 14 -2.84 10.15 6.83
C PRO A 14 -3.33 10.05 8.28
N LEU A 15 -3.07 11.05 9.13
CA LEU A 15 -3.50 11.07 10.52
C LEU A 15 -4.97 11.49 10.65
N THR A 16 -5.42 12.42 9.82
CA THR A 16 -6.78 12.98 9.88
C THR A 16 -7.68 12.46 8.78
N ARG A 17 -7.13 11.75 7.78
CA ARG A 17 -7.81 11.33 6.54
C ARG A 17 -8.41 12.49 5.75
N VAL A 18 -7.86 13.69 5.88
CA VAL A 18 -8.30 14.87 5.11
C VAL A 18 -7.43 15.03 3.87
N ALA A 19 -8.08 15.11 2.70
CA ALA A 19 -7.46 15.47 1.44
C ALA A 19 -7.63 16.96 1.17
N THR A 20 -6.53 17.70 1.06
CA THR A 20 -6.53 19.07 0.54
C THR A 20 -6.29 19.01 -0.97
N VAL A 21 -7.32 19.33 -1.75
CA VAL A 21 -7.31 19.28 -3.21
C VAL A 21 -7.22 20.69 -3.76
N THR A 22 -6.11 21.01 -4.43
CA THR A 22 -5.92 22.30 -5.11
C THR A 22 -5.95 22.08 -6.61
N VAL A 23 -6.86 22.80 -7.31
CA VAL A 23 -7.00 22.75 -8.76
C VAL A 23 -6.77 24.14 -9.33
N GLU A 24 -5.98 24.22 -10.38
CA GLU A 24 -5.65 25.41 -11.12
C GLU A 24 -6.18 25.30 -12.56
N LEU A 25 -6.90 26.30 -12.99
CA LEU A 25 -7.46 26.41 -14.33
C LEU A 25 -6.88 27.62 -15.03
N TYR A 26 -6.34 27.43 -16.22
CA TYR A 26 -5.87 28.51 -17.07
C TYR A 26 -6.58 28.47 -18.43
N TYR A 27 -7.35 29.52 -18.75
CA TYR A 27 -8.07 29.65 -20.00
C TYR A 27 -7.16 30.14 -21.11
N THR A 28 -6.94 29.31 -22.12
CA THR A 28 -6.12 29.59 -23.31
C THR A 28 -6.92 30.17 -24.46
N ALA A 29 -8.24 30.16 -24.34
CA ALA A 29 -9.23 30.78 -25.23
C ALA A 29 -10.50 31.10 -24.43
N ASN A 30 -11.38 31.92 -25.00
CA ASN A 30 -12.72 32.12 -24.43
C ASN A 30 -13.49 30.79 -24.48
N SER A 31 -14.13 30.42 -23.36
CA SER A 31 -15.03 29.27 -23.38
C SER A 31 -16.30 29.57 -24.20
N ALA A 32 -16.88 28.52 -24.74
CA ALA A 32 -18.16 28.60 -25.48
C ALA A 32 -19.35 29.03 -24.59
N THR A 33 -19.19 28.92 -23.26
CA THR A 33 -20.21 29.30 -22.26
C THR A 33 -19.66 30.23 -21.20
N ASP A 34 -20.48 31.15 -20.70
CA ASP A 34 -20.12 32.12 -19.66
C ASP A 34 -19.87 31.47 -18.32
N VAL A 35 -20.30 30.22 -18.12
CA VAL A 35 -20.13 29.45 -16.89
C VAL A 35 -19.72 28.03 -17.26
N ASN A 36 -18.59 27.61 -16.70
CA ASN A 36 -18.15 26.22 -16.72
C ASN A 36 -18.29 25.59 -15.33
N TYR A 37 -18.07 24.30 -15.23
CA TYR A 37 -18.19 23.56 -13.98
C TYR A 37 -16.93 22.72 -13.75
N LEU A 38 -16.27 22.93 -12.62
CA LEU A 38 -15.17 22.10 -12.16
C LEU A 38 -15.73 20.91 -11.38
N ASN A 39 -15.32 19.72 -11.78
CA ASN A 39 -15.63 18.47 -11.10
C ASN A 39 -14.31 17.82 -10.64
N VAL A 40 -14.31 17.28 -9.44
CA VAL A 40 -13.19 16.50 -8.90
C VAL A 40 -13.74 15.19 -8.37
N PHE A 41 -13.23 14.09 -8.93
CA PHE A 41 -13.60 12.73 -8.55
C PHE A 41 -12.46 12.04 -7.81
N MET A 42 -12.81 11.30 -6.77
CA MET A 42 -11.92 10.38 -6.07
C MET A 42 -12.10 8.97 -6.66
N LEU A 43 -11.00 8.39 -7.12
CA LEU A 43 -10.92 7.04 -7.66
C LEU A 43 -10.08 6.16 -6.74
N GLN A 44 -10.35 4.86 -6.73
CA GLN A 44 -9.53 3.88 -6.02
C GLN A 44 -9.18 2.72 -6.94
N ASP A 45 -7.92 2.32 -6.88
CA ASP A 45 -7.38 1.14 -7.54
C ASP A 45 -7.42 -0.08 -6.60
N SER A 46 -7.26 -1.26 -7.18
CA SER A 46 -7.07 -2.54 -6.46
C SER A 46 -8.28 -2.96 -5.59
N ILE A 47 -9.49 -2.71 -6.06
CA ILE A 47 -10.70 -3.20 -5.40
C ILE A 47 -11.02 -4.60 -5.92
N VAL A 48 -11.03 -5.58 -5.02
CA VAL A 48 -11.40 -6.95 -5.34
C VAL A 48 -12.91 -7.10 -5.36
N GLY A 49 -13.44 -7.72 -6.39
CA GLY A 49 -14.87 -8.00 -6.52
C GLY A 49 -15.19 -8.81 -7.76
N SER A 50 -16.40 -9.38 -7.81
CA SER A 50 -16.82 -10.17 -8.97
C SER A 50 -17.04 -9.31 -10.21
N GLN A 51 -16.64 -9.82 -11.38
CA GLN A 51 -16.79 -9.15 -12.67
C GLN A 51 -17.41 -10.08 -13.71
N SER A 52 -18.55 -9.70 -14.25
CA SER A 52 -19.13 -10.41 -15.38
C SER A 52 -18.25 -10.22 -16.62
N GLY A 53 -17.81 -11.32 -17.24
CA GLY A 53 -16.92 -11.27 -18.41
C GLY A 53 -15.43 -11.06 -18.09
N ALA A 54 -14.98 -11.35 -16.87
CA ALA A 54 -13.58 -11.25 -16.43
C ALA A 54 -12.59 -11.93 -17.39
N GLY A 55 -13.00 -13.02 -18.06
CA GLY A 55 -12.16 -13.72 -19.05
C GLY A 55 -11.76 -12.90 -20.29
N SER A 56 -12.40 -11.72 -20.53
CA SER A 56 -12.01 -10.79 -21.60
C SER A 56 -10.79 -9.93 -21.22
N ASN A 57 -10.46 -9.82 -19.92
CA ASN A 57 -9.28 -9.13 -19.39
C ASN A 57 -8.60 -10.03 -18.35
N PRO A 58 -7.92 -11.08 -18.79
CA PRO A 58 -7.36 -12.11 -17.89
C PRO A 58 -6.28 -11.57 -16.95
N ASP A 59 -5.60 -10.46 -17.31
CA ASP A 59 -4.54 -9.86 -16.49
C ASP A 59 -5.03 -9.29 -15.16
N GLN A 60 -6.33 -9.02 -15.05
CA GLN A 60 -6.98 -8.52 -13.83
C GLN A 60 -7.81 -9.58 -13.11
N ALA A 61 -7.93 -10.79 -13.67
CA ALA A 61 -8.61 -11.91 -13.05
C ALA A 61 -7.68 -12.56 -12.02
N ILE A 62 -8.10 -12.65 -10.75
CA ILE A 62 -7.28 -13.12 -9.62
C ILE A 62 -7.70 -14.50 -9.08
N GLY A 63 -8.54 -15.25 -9.82
CA GLY A 63 -9.04 -16.56 -9.44
C GLY A 63 -10.43 -16.51 -8.83
N ASP A 64 -11.07 -17.68 -8.65
CA ASP A 64 -12.38 -17.92 -8.02
C ASP A 64 -13.55 -17.01 -8.51
N GLY A 65 -13.39 -16.40 -9.70
CA GLY A 65 -14.37 -15.46 -10.26
C GLY A 65 -14.18 -14.01 -9.81
N ASP A 66 -13.16 -13.76 -9.03
CA ASP A 66 -12.79 -12.42 -8.58
C ASP A 66 -11.93 -11.68 -9.61
N TYR A 67 -12.00 -10.37 -9.54
CA TYR A 67 -11.40 -9.44 -10.48
C TYR A 67 -10.85 -8.23 -9.73
N LEU A 68 -9.66 -7.77 -10.11
CA LEU A 68 -9.02 -6.59 -9.56
C LEU A 68 -9.49 -5.35 -10.30
N HIS A 69 -10.46 -4.64 -9.74
CA HIS A 69 -10.98 -3.41 -10.33
C HIS A 69 -10.03 -2.24 -10.12
N MET A 70 -9.75 -1.53 -11.22
CA MET A 70 -8.90 -0.35 -11.24
C MET A 70 -9.72 0.89 -11.58
N HIS A 71 -9.30 2.05 -11.06
CA HIS A 71 -9.90 3.37 -11.32
C HIS A 71 -11.41 3.43 -10.99
N VAL A 72 -11.83 2.74 -9.93
CA VAL A 72 -13.23 2.74 -9.49
C VAL A 72 -13.59 4.11 -8.92
N LEU A 73 -14.63 4.73 -9.45
CA LEU A 73 -15.17 5.96 -8.88
C LEU A 73 -15.72 5.69 -7.47
N ARG A 74 -15.17 6.39 -6.48
CA ARG A 74 -15.57 6.24 -5.08
C ARG A 74 -16.48 7.36 -4.62
N ASP A 75 -16.11 8.61 -4.91
CA ASP A 75 -16.90 9.77 -4.47
C ASP A 75 -16.58 11.02 -5.28
N ASN A 76 -17.38 12.06 -5.08
CA ASN A 76 -17.20 13.40 -5.62
C ASN A 76 -16.68 14.34 -4.54
N VAL A 77 -15.54 14.97 -4.76
CA VAL A 77 -15.01 16.02 -3.88
C VAL A 77 -15.79 17.33 -4.05
N THR A 78 -16.19 17.64 -5.28
CA THR A 78 -17.04 18.78 -5.63
C THR A 78 -18.53 18.44 -5.50
N PRO A 79 -19.45 19.42 -5.46
CA PRO A 79 -20.87 19.15 -5.60
C PRO A 79 -21.16 18.27 -6.83
N PHE A 80 -22.22 17.45 -6.76
CA PHE A 80 -22.57 16.47 -7.80
C PHE A 80 -22.59 17.03 -9.23
N TRP A 81 -23.01 18.28 -9.42
CA TRP A 81 -23.02 18.97 -10.71
C TRP A 81 -21.77 19.81 -11.00
N GLY A 82 -20.75 19.73 -10.14
CA GLY A 82 -19.53 20.52 -10.19
C GLY A 82 -19.66 21.88 -9.51
N ASP A 83 -18.52 22.54 -9.31
CA ASP A 83 -18.43 23.89 -8.78
C ASP A 83 -18.36 24.93 -9.91
N GLU A 84 -19.16 25.98 -9.83
CA GLU A 84 -19.28 27.00 -10.89
C GLU A 84 -17.97 27.79 -11.06
N ILE A 85 -17.55 27.92 -12.31
CA ILE A 85 -16.46 28.78 -12.78
C ILE A 85 -17.05 29.85 -13.67
N LYS A 86 -17.08 31.09 -13.17
CA LYS A 86 -17.68 32.26 -13.86
C LYS A 86 -16.66 33.10 -14.64
N THR A 87 -15.38 32.82 -14.49
CA THR A 87 -14.29 33.52 -15.17
C THR A 87 -13.73 32.59 -16.25
N THR A 88 -14.33 32.67 -17.46
CA THR A 88 -14.11 31.70 -18.53
C THR A 88 -13.52 32.32 -19.79
N THR A 89 -12.92 33.53 -19.67
CA THR A 89 -12.31 34.26 -20.77
C THR A 89 -10.85 33.95 -20.94
N GLU A 90 -10.31 34.09 -22.15
CA GLU A 90 -8.88 33.91 -22.44
C GLU A 90 -7.99 34.70 -21.47
N GLY A 91 -6.90 34.08 -21.00
CA GLY A 91 -5.97 34.64 -20.04
C GLY A 91 -6.41 34.55 -18.58
N SER A 92 -7.63 34.09 -18.31
CA SER A 92 -8.11 33.92 -16.93
C SER A 92 -7.41 32.78 -16.22
N PHE A 93 -7.04 33.00 -14.95
CA PHE A 93 -6.48 32.00 -14.05
C PHE A 93 -7.37 31.87 -12.82
N VAL A 94 -7.78 30.65 -12.50
CA VAL A 94 -8.67 30.34 -11.38
C VAL A 94 -8.06 29.24 -10.54
N THR A 95 -7.97 29.45 -9.23
CA THR A 95 -7.57 28.42 -8.25
C THR A 95 -8.75 28.08 -7.37
N LYS A 96 -8.99 26.80 -7.17
CA LYS A 96 -9.97 26.26 -6.23
C LYS A 96 -9.28 25.30 -5.29
N THR A 97 -9.61 25.40 -3.99
CA THR A 97 -9.12 24.47 -2.96
C THR A 97 -10.30 23.88 -2.22
N TYR A 98 -10.25 22.56 -2.01
CA TYR A 98 -11.26 21.79 -1.29
C TYR A 98 -10.57 21.01 -0.18
N GLU A 99 -11.22 20.96 0.98
CA GLU A 99 -10.91 20.00 2.03
C GLU A 99 -11.97 18.91 2.00
N TYR A 100 -11.52 17.67 1.83
CA TYR A 100 -12.37 16.51 1.72
C TYR A 100 -11.98 15.47 2.75
N GLU A 101 -12.91 15.15 3.65
CA GLU A 101 -12.75 14.07 4.64
C GLU A 101 -12.97 12.73 3.94
N ILE A 102 -11.91 11.91 3.85
CA ILE A 102 -11.92 10.60 3.20
C ILE A 102 -12.60 9.59 4.14
N PRO A 103 -13.77 9.04 3.77
CA PRO A 103 -14.45 8.02 4.57
C PRO A 103 -13.57 6.76 4.72
N GLU A 104 -13.73 6.03 5.81
CA GLU A 104 -13.07 4.72 5.97
C GLU A 104 -13.67 3.68 5.03
N VAL A 105 -14.99 3.72 4.85
CA VAL A 105 -15.77 2.76 4.05
C VAL A 105 -16.76 3.51 3.17
N ILE A 106 -16.90 3.10 1.92
CA ILE A 106 -17.92 3.62 0.98
C ILE A 106 -18.76 2.49 0.44
N GLY A 107 -20.08 2.67 0.46
CA GLY A 107 -21.11 1.75 -0.04
C GLY A 107 -22.05 1.30 1.07
N ASN A 108 -23.29 0.92 0.68
CA ASN A 108 -24.31 0.43 1.59
C ASN A 108 -25.23 -0.54 0.84
N PRO A 109 -25.52 -1.76 1.34
CA PRO A 109 -25.16 -2.29 2.67
C PRO A 109 -23.74 -2.88 2.76
N ASN A 110 -23.12 -3.21 1.62
CA ASN A 110 -21.82 -3.88 1.53
C ASN A 110 -20.73 -2.83 1.23
N GLY A 111 -20.31 -2.10 2.26
CA GLY A 111 -19.25 -1.12 2.13
C GLY A 111 -17.91 -1.76 1.76
N VAL A 112 -17.10 -1.01 1.02
CA VAL A 112 -15.72 -1.38 0.66
C VAL A 112 -14.78 -0.35 1.28
N ASP A 113 -13.71 -0.82 1.88
CA ASP A 113 -12.72 0.02 2.54
C ASP A 113 -12.08 1.01 1.58
N VAL A 114 -11.80 2.22 2.09
CA VAL A 114 -11.09 3.24 1.35
C VAL A 114 -9.64 3.25 1.81
N ILE A 115 -8.76 2.73 0.94
CA ILE A 115 -7.32 2.59 1.15
C ILE A 115 -6.63 3.80 0.55
N MET A 116 -6.04 4.65 1.39
CA MET A 116 -5.49 5.95 0.98
C MET A 116 -4.37 5.82 -0.06
N GLU A 117 -3.54 4.79 0.03
CA GLU A 117 -2.44 4.51 -0.88
C GLU A 117 -2.91 4.20 -2.31
N ASN A 118 -4.14 3.71 -2.44
CA ASN A 118 -4.74 3.33 -3.70
C ASN A 118 -5.61 4.43 -4.30
N LEU A 119 -5.65 5.63 -3.67
CA LEU A 119 -6.45 6.74 -4.16
C LEU A 119 -5.75 7.51 -5.27
N SER A 120 -6.54 7.95 -6.21
CA SER A 120 -6.17 8.96 -7.20
C SER A 120 -7.32 9.93 -7.41
N PHE A 121 -6.99 11.14 -7.86
CA PHE A 121 -7.98 12.19 -8.08
C PHE A 121 -7.91 12.68 -9.51
N VAL A 122 -9.08 12.93 -10.08
CA VAL A 122 -9.21 13.44 -11.45
C VAL A 122 -10.04 14.71 -11.41
N ALA A 123 -9.50 15.80 -11.94
CA ALA A 123 -10.23 17.05 -12.14
C ALA A 123 -10.59 17.24 -13.60
N PHE A 124 -11.81 17.65 -13.87
CA PHE A 124 -12.26 17.94 -15.22
C PHE A 124 -13.23 19.14 -15.24
N VAL A 125 -13.17 19.89 -16.34
CA VAL A 125 -14.03 21.04 -16.58
C VAL A 125 -15.06 20.67 -17.63
N THR A 126 -16.32 21.00 -17.35
CA THR A 126 -17.44 20.80 -18.27
C THR A 126 -18.13 22.10 -18.60
N GLU A 127 -18.81 22.15 -19.75
CA GLU A 127 -19.78 23.17 -20.02
C GLU A 127 -21.04 23.01 -19.14
N LYS A 128 -21.93 23.99 -19.18
CA LYS A 128 -23.26 23.90 -18.57
C LYS A 128 -24.06 22.80 -19.25
N TYR A 129 -24.92 22.12 -18.49
CA TYR A 129 -25.89 21.18 -19.06
C TYR A 129 -26.86 21.89 -20.03
N HIS A 130 -26.88 21.44 -21.27
CA HIS A 130 -27.69 22.06 -22.36
C HIS A 130 -29.00 21.32 -22.65
N GLY A 131 -29.44 20.38 -21.85
CA GLY A 131 -30.54 19.48 -22.14
C GLY A 131 -30.17 18.34 -23.09
N ALA A 132 -31.11 17.48 -23.40
CA ALA A 132 -30.88 16.30 -24.27
C ALA A 132 -29.70 15.40 -23.87
N GLY A 133 -29.27 15.44 -22.61
CA GLY A 133 -28.21 14.56 -22.06
C GLY A 133 -26.79 14.99 -22.40
N THR A 134 -26.55 16.17 -22.96
CA THR A 134 -25.19 16.62 -23.32
C THR A 134 -24.61 17.56 -22.28
N ARG A 135 -23.44 17.20 -21.79
CA ARG A 135 -22.58 18.01 -20.92
C ARG A 135 -21.12 17.78 -21.35
N PRO A 136 -20.66 18.52 -22.38
CA PRO A 136 -19.33 18.30 -22.92
C PRO A 136 -18.23 18.49 -21.85
N ILE A 137 -17.26 17.58 -21.80
CA ILE A 137 -16.02 17.75 -21.06
C ILE A 137 -15.06 18.54 -21.93
N ILE A 138 -14.61 19.70 -21.44
CA ILE A 138 -13.70 20.58 -22.16
C ILE A 138 -12.25 20.08 -22.00
N ASN A 139 -11.86 19.74 -20.78
CA ASN A 139 -10.55 19.17 -20.49
C ASN A 139 -10.56 18.38 -19.17
N VAL A 140 -9.59 17.48 -19.02
CA VAL A 140 -9.44 16.59 -17.86
C VAL A 140 -7.96 16.41 -17.54
N ASN A 141 -7.62 16.29 -16.24
CA ASN A 141 -6.30 15.90 -15.81
C ASN A 141 -6.35 15.05 -14.53
N LYS A 142 -5.44 14.09 -14.43
CA LYS A 142 -5.16 13.37 -13.18
C LYS A 142 -4.32 14.29 -12.29
N LEU A 143 -4.75 14.49 -11.04
CA LEU A 143 -4.03 15.33 -10.09
C LEU A 143 -2.87 14.55 -9.48
N HIS A 144 -1.78 15.26 -9.21
CA HIS A 144 -0.65 14.68 -8.48
C HIS A 144 -1.05 14.46 -7.02
N THR A 145 -1.08 13.21 -6.56
CA THR A 145 -1.52 12.85 -5.21
C THR A 145 -0.32 12.48 -4.34
N LEU A 146 -0.23 13.08 -3.18
CA LEU A 146 0.81 12.85 -2.17
C LEU A 146 0.15 12.52 -0.83
N ILE A 147 0.71 11.58 -0.09
CA ILE A 147 0.41 11.39 1.33
C ILE A 147 1.42 12.24 2.10
N ALA A 148 0.97 13.35 2.70
CA ALA A 148 1.81 14.35 3.32
C ALA A 148 1.12 15.03 4.50
N THR A 149 1.90 15.51 5.49
CA THR A 149 1.42 16.22 6.66
C THR A 149 2.29 17.42 6.97
N ASP A 150 1.81 18.28 7.89
CA ASP A 150 2.57 19.40 8.45
C ASP A 150 3.51 19.01 9.61
N GLU A 151 3.45 17.76 10.09
CA GLU A 151 4.35 17.25 11.11
C GLU A 151 5.81 17.27 10.65
N SER A 152 6.74 17.49 11.59
CA SER A 152 8.18 17.44 11.29
C SER A 152 8.59 16.06 10.81
N VAL A 153 8.17 15.01 11.50
CA VAL A 153 8.51 13.61 11.22
C VAL A 153 7.23 12.80 11.18
N LEU A 154 7.00 12.06 10.10
CA LEU A 154 5.92 11.06 10.03
C LEU A 154 6.35 9.89 9.14
N PRO A 155 6.74 8.75 9.73
CA PRO A 155 6.94 7.51 9.00
C PRO A 155 5.58 6.87 8.68
N TYR A 156 5.18 6.87 7.43
CA TYR A 156 3.95 6.23 6.99
C TYR A 156 4.27 4.88 6.36
N LEU A 157 3.87 3.79 7.03
CA LEU A 157 4.09 2.42 6.55
C LEU A 157 3.04 2.09 5.48
N THR A 158 3.40 2.26 4.21
CA THR A 158 2.47 2.10 3.09
C THR A 158 2.21 0.64 2.74
N GLU A 159 3.23 -0.21 2.81
CA GLU A 159 3.13 -1.62 2.44
C GLU A 159 4.08 -2.49 3.27
N VAL A 160 3.66 -3.72 3.54
CA VAL A 160 4.50 -4.82 4.01
C VAL A 160 4.20 -6.00 3.10
N LYS A 161 5.22 -6.60 2.51
CA LYS A 161 5.05 -7.76 1.61
C LYS A 161 6.25 -8.68 1.63
N PRO A 162 6.11 -9.97 1.28
CA PRO A 162 7.25 -10.83 0.99
C PRO A 162 8.06 -10.27 -0.17
N LYS A 163 9.39 -10.26 -0.04
CA LYS A 163 10.30 -9.83 -1.11
C LYS A 163 10.32 -10.81 -2.29
N TYR A 164 10.18 -12.08 -1.99
CA TYR A 164 10.20 -13.16 -2.97
C TYR A 164 8.87 -13.92 -2.93
N ALA A 165 8.38 -14.34 -4.08
CA ALA A 165 7.12 -15.08 -4.19
C ALA A 165 7.21 -16.48 -3.54
N VAL A 166 8.39 -17.10 -3.58
CA VAL A 166 8.68 -18.42 -3.01
C VAL A 166 10.03 -18.37 -2.33
N GLU A 167 10.11 -18.81 -1.08
CA GLU A 167 11.36 -19.00 -0.33
C GLU A 167 11.30 -20.36 0.37
N CYS A 168 12.24 -21.25 0.06
CA CYS A 168 12.37 -22.56 0.70
C CYS A 168 13.08 -22.42 2.05
N SER A 169 12.58 -21.60 2.93
CA SER A 169 13.13 -21.33 4.25
C SER A 169 12.07 -20.81 5.21
N SER A 170 12.16 -21.18 6.47
CA SER A 170 11.34 -20.55 7.52
C SER A 170 11.69 -19.07 7.74
N ASN A 171 12.93 -18.66 7.42
CA ASN A 171 13.32 -17.25 7.40
C ASN A 171 12.99 -16.64 6.05
N ARG A 172 12.01 -15.75 6.01
CA ARG A 172 11.54 -15.06 4.79
C ARG A 172 11.88 -13.58 4.88
N THR A 173 12.33 -13.03 3.77
CA THR A 173 12.62 -11.60 3.66
C THR A 173 11.34 -10.83 3.33
N PHE A 174 11.02 -9.83 4.16
CA PHE A 174 9.92 -8.90 3.93
C PHE A 174 10.44 -7.52 3.57
N GLU A 175 9.76 -6.89 2.63
CA GLU A 175 9.91 -5.49 2.29
C GLU A 175 8.91 -4.67 3.11
N MET A 176 9.41 -3.73 3.91
CA MET A 176 8.63 -2.69 4.56
C MET A 176 8.78 -1.41 3.76
N VAL A 177 7.70 -0.95 3.13
CA VAL A 177 7.70 0.27 2.32
C VAL A 177 7.28 1.43 3.20
N VAL A 178 8.20 2.33 3.48
CA VAL A 178 7.98 3.49 4.35
C VAL A 178 8.09 4.77 3.55
N GLN A 179 7.03 5.57 3.55
CA GLN A 179 7.03 6.94 3.03
C GLN A 179 7.27 7.91 4.17
N ASN A 180 8.18 8.86 3.97
CA ASN A 180 8.30 10.01 4.86
C ASN A 180 7.24 11.04 4.49
N SER A 181 6.15 11.08 5.24
CA SER A 181 5.06 12.04 5.05
C SER A 181 5.23 13.33 5.86
N GLY A 182 6.34 13.47 6.60
CA GLY A 182 6.73 14.65 7.36
C GLY A 182 7.58 15.63 6.54
N LYS A 183 7.94 16.74 7.17
CA LYS A 183 8.72 17.84 6.55
C LYS A 183 10.23 17.64 6.64
N GLU A 184 10.71 16.90 7.64
CA GLU A 184 12.14 16.67 7.90
C GLU A 184 12.54 15.27 7.42
N ASP A 185 13.80 15.10 7.06
CA ASP A 185 14.35 13.79 6.68
C ASP A 185 14.25 12.80 7.84
N ILE A 186 13.85 11.57 7.57
CA ILE A 186 13.90 10.47 8.55
C ILE A 186 15.26 9.79 8.43
N THR A 187 16.02 9.78 9.54
CA THR A 187 17.35 9.17 9.59
C THR A 187 17.41 7.88 10.40
N SER A 188 16.40 7.63 11.22
CA SER A 188 16.28 6.38 11.96
C SER A 188 14.81 6.00 12.17
N ILE A 189 14.53 4.70 12.14
CA ILE A 189 13.23 4.12 12.47
C ILE A 189 13.41 2.90 13.33
N LYS A 190 12.70 2.85 14.46
CA LYS A 190 12.61 1.68 15.33
C LYS A 190 11.31 0.94 15.05
N PHE A 191 11.43 -0.26 14.55
CA PHE A 191 10.32 -1.16 14.31
C PHE A 191 10.18 -2.20 15.44
N GLU A 192 8.96 -2.68 15.61
CA GLU A 192 8.66 -3.95 16.30
C GLU A 192 7.97 -4.88 15.30
N LEU A 193 8.46 -6.10 15.19
CA LEU A 193 7.89 -7.13 14.35
C LEU A 193 7.44 -8.31 15.21
N SER A 194 6.27 -8.87 14.89
CA SER A 194 5.76 -10.06 15.58
C SER A 194 4.94 -10.95 14.63
N VAL A 195 5.03 -12.26 14.83
CA VAL A 195 4.17 -13.24 14.15
C VAL A 195 3.11 -13.71 15.16
N ASP A 196 1.81 -13.60 14.79
CA ASP A 196 0.66 -13.92 15.65
C ASP A 196 0.70 -13.21 17.01
N ASN A 197 1.27 -12.01 17.07
CA ASN A 197 1.49 -11.23 18.28
C ASN A 197 2.35 -11.97 19.34
N ARG A 198 3.23 -12.88 18.89
CA ARG A 198 4.14 -13.63 19.77
C ARG A 198 5.58 -13.16 19.57
N ASN A 199 6.34 -13.18 20.66
CA ASN A 199 7.77 -12.87 20.67
C ASN A 199 8.16 -11.66 19.84
N PRO A 200 7.58 -10.47 20.10
CA PRO A 200 7.94 -9.28 19.34
C PRO A 200 9.44 -9.00 19.49
N PHE A 201 10.08 -8.63 18.40
CA PHE A 201 11.46 -8.20 18.39
C PHE A 201 11.61 -6.82 17.78
N GLU A 202 12.54 -6.05 18.34
CA GLU A 202 12.83 -4.71 17.85
C GLU A 202 13.91 -4.75 16.76
N TYR A 203 13.74 -3.88 15.76
CA TYR A 203 14.71 -3.65 14.70
C TYR A 203 14.92 -2.16 14.51
N LEU A 204 16.15 -1.69 14.66
CA LEU A 204 16.55 -0.32 14.37
C LEU A 204 17.07 -0.24 12.94
N TRP A 205 16.41 0.55 12.12
CA TRP A 205 16.91 0.95 10.82
C TRP A 205 17.55 2.34 10.90
N GLU A 206 18.68 2.50 10.22
CA GLU A 206 19.38 3.78 10.06
C GLU A 206 19.62 4.04 8.57
N GLY A 207 19.35 5.25 8.10
CA GLY A 207 19.48 5.62 6.71
C GLY A 207 19.08 7.08 6.47
N ASN A 208 18.53 7.38 5.29
CA ASN A 208 17.95 8.69 5.01
C ASN A 208 16.74 8.54 4.10
N ILE A 209 15.58 9.01 4.57
CA ILE A 209 14.35 9.12 3.77
C ILE A 209 13.98 10.61 3.73
N PRO A 210 14.30 11.33 2.65
CA PRO A 210 13.93 12.73 2.52
C PRO A 210 12.40 12.93 2.58
N SER A 211 11.97 14.14 2.95
CA SER A 211 10.55 14.52 2.93
C SER A 211 9.87 14.13 1.62
N ASN A 212 8.68 13.56 1.69
CA ASN A 212 7.88 13.06 0.57
C ASN A 212 8.56 11.97 -0.28
N GLN A 213 9.61 11.32 0.22
CA GLN A 213 10.25 10.18 -0.44
C GLN A 213 9.90 8.87 0.27
N THR A 214 10.12 7.77 -0.45
CA THR A 214 9.84 6.41 0.02
C THR A 214 11.13 5.61 0.08
N ALA A 215 11.28 4.77 1.10
CA ALA A 215 12.33 3.76 1.18
C ALA A 215 11.71 2.36 1.31
N ILE A 216 12.42 1.38 0.77
CA ILE A 216 12.14 -0.04 0.96
C ILE A 216 13.16 -0.57 1.95
N ILE A 217 12.68 -1.14 3.05
CA ILE A 217 13.51 -1.64 4.14
C ILE A 217 13.29 -3.15 4.23
N ASP A 218 14.35 -3.91 4.02
CA ASP A 218 14.31 -5.37 4.06
C ASP A 218 14.52 -5.87 5.49
N LYS A 219 13.76 -6.89 5.88
CA LYS A 219 13.97 -7.59 7.14
C LYS A 219 13.58 -9.05 7.03
N ASP A 220 14.48 -9.92 7.52
CA ASP A 220 14.19 -11.35 7.64
C ASP A 220 13.34 -11.60 8.89
N VAL A 221 12.27 -12.35 8.70
CA VAL A 221 11.34 -12.79 9.74
C VAL A 221 11.10 -14.28 9.59
N ARG A 222 11.18 -15.00 10.71
CA ARG A 222 10.84 -16.42 10.73
C ARG A 222 9.33 -16.61 10.69
N ILE A 223 8.85 -17.34 9.68
CA ILE A 223 7.44 -17.67 9.49
C ILE A 223 7.28 -19.18 9.70
N PRO A 224 6.49 -19.61 10.69
CA PRO A 224 6.15 -21.02 10.87
C PRO A 224 5.34 -21.58 9.69
N LEU A 225 5.25 -22.92 9.61
CA LEU A 225 4.39 -23.57 8.61
C LEU A 225 2.91 -23.26 8.87
N GLY A 226 2.17 -22.97 7.81
CA GLY A 226 0.75 -22.65 7.86
C GLY A 226 0.45 -21.16 7.71
N GLU A 227 -0.79 -20.79 7.98
CA GLU A 227 -1.26 -19.41 7.86
C GLU A 227 -0.96 -18.63 9.16
N HIS A 228 -0.30 -17.49 9.03
CA HIS A 228 0.12 -16.63 10.13
C HIS A 228 -0.09 -15.16 9.80
N ASN A 229 -0.15 -14.32 10.84
CA ASN A 229 -0.21 -12.87 10.71
C ASN A 229 1.13 -12.26 11.10
N LEU A 230 1.79 -11.58 10.16
CA LEU A 230 2.93 -10.73 10.44
C LEU A 230 2.45 -9.30 10.73
N THR A 231 2.73 -8.81 11.93
CA THR A 231 2.49 -7.42 12.32
C THR A 231 3.80 -6.67 12.39
N VAL A 232 3.86 -5.53 11.72
CA VAL A 232 4.98 -4.59 11.76
C VAL A 232 4.48 -3.29 12.36
N LYS A 233 5.13 -2.82 13.42
CA LYS A 233 4.85 -1.54 14.07
C LYS A 233 6.03 -0.60 13.93
N VAL A 234 5.73 0.68 13.73
CA VAL A 234 6.72 1.75 13.88
C VAL A 234 6.59 2.30 15.29
N LEU A 235 7.59 2.05 16.12
CA LEU A 235 7.63 2.53 17.51
C LEU A 235 8.17 3.95 17.63
N GLU A 236 9.18 4.28 16.80
CA GLU A 236 9.89 5.55 16.89
C GLU A 236 10.53 5.90 15.53
N ALA A 237 10.57 7.19 15.19
CA ALA A 237 11.38 7.72 14.09
C ALA A 237 12.04 9.03 14.55
N ASN A 238 13.35 9.17 14.33
CA ASN A 238 14.15 10.32 14.79
C ASN A 238 13.94 10.69 16.27
N GLY A 239 13.69 9.72 17.16
CA GLY A 239 13.42 9.97 18.58
C GLY A 239 11.96 10.34 18.91
N VAL A 240 11.10 10.49 17.92
CA VAL A 240 9.66 10.73 18.09
C VAL A 240 8.91 9.40 18.10
N LYS A 241 8.04 9.19 19.09
CA LYS A 241 7.26 7.95 19.24
C LYS A 241 6.05 7.94 18.33
N PHE A 242 5.76 6.77 17.78
CA PHE A 242 4.61 6.47 16.93
C PHE A 242 3.90 5.21 17.39
N ASP A 243 2.66 5.03 16.93
CA ASP A 243 1.87 3.81 17.07
C ASP A 243 1.20 3.54 15.72
N VAL A 244 2.04 3.31 14.72
CA VAL A 244 1.62 2.99 13.34
C VAL A 244 1.91 1.53 13.10
N GLU A 245 0.88 0.75 12.74
CA GLU A 245 1.06 -0.68 12.49
C GLU A 245 0.43 -1.12 11.18
N LYS A 246 0.97 -2.19 10.61
CA LYS A 246 0.40 -2.89 9.47
C LYS A 246 0.53 -4.40 9.68
N THR A 247 -0.58 -5.11 9.48
CA THR A 247 -0.62 -6.57 9.57
C THR A 247 -0.92 -7.15 8.20
N ILE A 248 -0.21 -8.20 7.84
CA ILE A 248 -0.45 -9.00 6.63
C ILE A 248 -0.62 -10.46 7.01
N THR A 249 -1.50 -11.18 6.28
CA THR A 249 -1.59 -12.63 6.36
C THR A 249 -0.60 -13.25 5.38
N ILE A 250 0.16 -14.23 5.85
CA ILE A 250 1.19 -14.95 5.10
C ILE A 250 1.05 -16.44 5.31
N ILE A 251 1.43 -17.22 4.32
CA ILE A 251 1.44 -18.68 4.39
C ILE A 251 2.90 -19.14 4.38
N GLY A 252 3.33 -19.81 5.46
CA GLY A 252 4.60 -20.53 5.51
C GLY A 252 4.46 -21.84 4.73
N GLU A 253 5.27 -22.02 3.71
CA GLU A 253 5.29 -23.18 2.82
C GLU A 253 6.68 -23.83 2.78
N ASP A 254 6.76 -25.04 2.23
CA ASP A 254 7.97 -25.75 1.83
C ASP A 254 8.90 -26.25 2.95
N TRP A 255 8.37 -26.50 4.14
CA TRP A 255 9.12 -27.17 5.21
C TRP A 255 8.19 -28.01 6.10
N THR A 256 8.72 -29.02 6.77
CA THR A 256 7.95 -29.96 7.59
C THR A 256 8.17 -29.67 9.06
N ASP A 257 7.07 -29.44 9.80
CA ASP A 257 7.09 -29.40 11.26
C ASP A 257 6.94 -30.80 11.84
N VAL A 258 7.74 -31.10 12.84
CA VAL A 258 7.55 -32.24 13.74
C VAL A 258 7.28 -31.70 15.13
N ILE A 259 6.10 -31.97 15.65
CA ILE A 259 5.70 -31.52 17.00
C ILE A 259 6.18 -32.56 18.01
N ILE A 260 6.99 -32.12 18.97
CA ILE A 260 7.46 -32.95 20.08
C ILE A 260 6.68 -32.54 21.32
N GLU A 261 5.83 -33.46 21.80
CA GLU A 261 5.01 -33.25 22.98
C GLU A 261 5.51 -34.10 24.16
N GLY A 262 5.31 -33.60 25.38
CA GLY A 262 5.66 -34.27 26.63
C GLY A 262 6.98 -33.82 27.24
N GLU A 263 7.27 -34.34 28.42
CA GLU A 263 8.56 -34.09 29.11
C GLU A 263 9.62 -35.04 28.55
N GLN A 264 10.63 -34.47 27.89
CA GLN A 264 11.79 -35.20 27.34
C GLN A 264 13.06 -34.65 27.96
N GLU A 265 13.88 -35.55 28.50
CA GLU A 265 15.22 -35.18 29.02
C GLU A 265 16.24 -35.11 27.89
N GLU A 266 16.08 -35.94 26.85
CA GLU A 266 16.99 -36.04 25.72
C GLU A 266 16.21 -36.49 24.47
N PHE A 267 16.53 -35.92 23.31
CA PHE A 267 16.06 -36.40 22.01
C PHE A 267 17.17 -36.27 20.97
N THR A 268 17.14 -37.11 19.97
CA THR A 268 18.13 -37.13 18.89
C THR A 268 17.45 -36.73 17.58
N ILE A 269 18.08 -35.78 16.88
CA ILE A 269 17.68 -35.40 15.50
C ILE A 269 18.60 -36.11 14.54
N GLU A 270 18.03 -36.99 13.70
CA GLU A 270 18.73 -37.65 12.61
C GLU A 270 18.23 -37.09 11.25
N VAL A 271 19.14 -36.48 10.50
CA VAL A 271 18.82 -35.85 9.22
C VAL A 271 19.43 -36.67 8.10
N ALA A 272 18.59 -37.41 7.37
CA ALA A 272 18.98 -38.10 6.16
C ALA A 272 18.98 -37.10 4.99
N GLN A 273 20.11 -36.95 4.31
CA GLN A 273 20.27 -35.98 3.22
C GLN A 273 20.40 -36.73 1.87
N ASP A 274 19.92 -36.09 0.83
CA ASP A 274 20.25 -36.39 -0.53
C ASP A 274 21.62 -35.78 -0.95
N LYS A 275 21.94 -35.79 -2.25
CA LYS A 275 23.16 -35.18 -2.78
C LYS A 275 23.21 -33.63 -2.64
N TYR A 276 22.10 -32.97 -2.30
CA TYR A 276 21.97 -31.54 -2.20
C TYR A 276 21.87 -31.07 -0.73
N GLY A 277 22.68 -31.62 0.16
CA GLY A 277 22.69 -31.27 1.58
C GLY A 277 22.79 -29.78 1.88
N ASN A 278 23.30 -28.98 0.94
CA ASN A 278 23.34 -27.53 1.02
C ASN A 278 21.94 -26.85 0.98
N GLN A 279 20.89 -27.61 0.64
CA GLN A 279 19.50 -27.17 0.67
C GLN A 279 18.75 -27.62 1.93
N THR A 280 19.40 -28.39 2.82
CA THR A 280 18.79 -28.93 4.03
C THR A 280 19.19 -28.10 5.23
N THR A 281 18.20 -27.55 5.91
CA THR A 281 18.35 -26.87 7.22
C THR A 281 17.27 -27.37 8.16
N TRP A 282 17.49 -27.24 9.47
CA TRP A 282 16.48 -27.48 10.49
C TRP A 282 16.67 -26.54 11.68
N GLU A 283 15.59 -26.33 12.40
CA GLU A 283 15.56 -25.57 13.64
C GLU A 283 14.72 -26.32 14.69
N LEU A 284 15.17 -26.33 15.92
CA LEU A 284 14.38 -26.69 17.08
C LEU A 284 13.82 -25.41 17.68
N VAL A 285 12.52 -25.36 17.86
CA VAL A 285 11.82 -24.14 18.23
C VAL A 285 10.90 -24.42 19.42
N ALA A 286 10.90 -23.54 20.40
CA ALA A 286 9.94 -23.58 21.49
C ALA A 286 8.53 -23.20 21.01
N SER A 287 7.51 -23.46 21.84
CA SER A 287 6.11 -23.13 21.52
C SER A 287 5.84 -21.63 21.30
N ASP A 288 6.77 -20.80 21.77
CA ASP A 288 6.75 -19.34 21.61
C ASP A 288 7.59 -18.86 20.39
N TYR A 289 8.03 -19.79 19.51
CA TYR A 289 8.88 -19.58 18.35
C TYR A 289 10.33 -19.18 18.62
N THR A 290 10.79 -19.27 19.87
CA THR A 290 12.21 -19.09 20.17
C THR A 290 13.01 -20.26 19.60
N VAL A 291 14.02 -19.97 18.76
CA VAL A 291 14.94 -20.98 18.22
C VAL A 291 15.89 -21.45 19.33
N LEU A 292 15.79 -22.73 19.70
CA LEU A 292 16.63 -23.37 20.73
C LEU A 292 17.90 -23.96 20.13
N ALA A 293 17.82 -24.49 18.91
CA ALA A 293 18.94 -25.06 18.18
C ALA A 293 18.67 -25.05 16.67
N SER A 294 19.73 -25.11 15.89
CA SER A 294 19.61 -25.19 14.43
C SER A 294 20.79 -25.96 13.82
N GLY A 295 20.60 -26.44 12.57
CA GLY A 295 21.65 -27.13 11.82
C GLY A 295 21.50 -26.94 10.31
N GLY A 296 22.60 -27.16 9.60
CA GLY A 296 22.70 -26.90 8.16
C GLY A 296 23.07 -25.44 7.83
N PRO A 297 23.19 -25.07 6.55
CA PRO A 297 23.20 -26.02 5.43
C PRO A 297 24.40 -26.97 5.49
N TYR A 298 24.21 -28.18 4.99
CA TYR A 298 25.25 -29.21 4.99
C TYR A 298 26.02 -29.25 3.65
N GLY A 299 27.12 -30.02 3.61
CA GLY A 299 27.91 -30.15 2.39
C GLY A 299 27.16 -30.90 1.29
N THR A 300 27.40 -30.52 0.03
CA THR A 300 26.91 -31.26 -1.13
C THR A 300 27.75 -32.53 -1.33
N LEU A 301 27.11 -33.70 -1.40
CA LEU A 301 27.80 -34.94 -1.74
C LEU A 301 28.14 -34.94 -3.23
N LEU A 302 29.42 -34.88 -3.56
CA LEU A 302 29.88 -35.08 -4.94
C LEU A 302 29.61 -36.56 -5.35
N SER A 303 28.89 -36.76 -6.43
CA SER A 303 28.67 -38.10 -7.01
C SER A 303 30.01 -38.73 -7.38
N GLY A 304 30.52 -39.67 -6.57
CA GLY A 304 31.71 -40.38 -6.95
C GLY A 304 32.59 -41.02 -5.86
N THR A 305 32.10 -41.20 -4.65
CA THR A 305 32.81 -42.06 -3.67
C THR A 305 31.80 -42.97 -3.00
N GLY A 306 31.48 -44.06 -3.67
CA GLY A 306 30.81 -45.24 -3.12
C GLY A 306 31.64 -46.45 -3.43
#